data_311c75197599822c2ab63b0e859d76cd
#
_entry.id   311c75197599822c2ab63b0e859d76cd
#
_cell.length_a   1.000
_cell.length_b   1.000
_cell.length_c   1.000
_cell.angle_alpha   90.00
_cell.angle_beta   90.00
_cell.angle_gamma   90.00
#
_symmetry.space_group_name_H-M   'P 1'
#
loop_
_entity.id
_entity.type
_entity.pdbx_description
1 polymer ?
#
loop_
_entity_poly.entity_id
_entity_poly.type
_entity_poly.pdbx_seq_one_letter_code
_entity_poly.pdbx_strand_id
1 'polypeptide(L)'
;MSVLVVGISHNSAPVSLLEEVSSGIASGPVTDELRSGVVREALVVMTCNRVEVYVDTEDFHPGLDAVTDLLSRRSGVPLAELSKHLYVHWDKQAVLHLFTVASGLDSMVVGESQILGQLRRAYSQAGQGAGRVLHELFQTALRVGKRVHSETGIDAAGQSLVSVGLDQATRVLGSLAGRSVLVVGAGSMGALAGTTLRRAGVASIVVANRTAANGERLATSLDGRGVGLDALAEEIAAADVVVASTGAIGPALRDRAGFRSRSAAVAGRGRSPAA
;
A
#
# COMPACT_ATOMS: atom_id res chain seq x y z
N MET A 1 -18.49 -24.92 -1.17
CA MET A 1 -18.17 -23.50 -0.90
C MET A 1 -16.73 -23.47 -0.46
N SER A 2 -15.86 -22.96 -1.29
CA SER A 2 -14.45 -22.90 -0.95
C SER A 2 -13.87 -21.55 -1.34
N VAL A 3 -13.08 -20.97 -0.48
CA VAL A 3 -12.43 -19.70 -0.72
C VAL A 3 -11.08 -19.92 -1.40
N LEU A 4 -10.86 -19.22 -2.50
CA LEU A 4 -9.58 -19.14 -3.17
C LEU A 4 -9.02 -17.73 -3.01
N VAL A 5 -7.73 -17.64 -2.73
CA VAL A 5 -6.95 -16.39 -2.76
C VAL A 5 -5.85 -16.52 -3.78
N VAL A 6 -5.79 -15.60 -4.71
CA VAL A 6 -4.67 -15.44 -5.63
C VAL A 6 -4.08 -14.05 -5.40
N GLY A 7 -2.81 -13.97 -5.14
CA GLY A 7 -2.18 -12.72 -4.77
C GLY A 7 -0.75 -12.55 -5.23
N ILE A 8 -0.31 -11.32 -5.20
CA ILE A 8 1.06 -10.88 -5.40
C ILE A 8 1.41 -9.88 -4.30
N SER A 9 2.60 -9.97 -3.73
CA SER A 9 3.02 -9.07 -2.67
C SER A 9 4.50 -8.72 -2.77
N HIS A 10 4.92 -7.77 -1.94
CA HIS A 10 6.33 -7.37 -1.79
C HIS A 10 7.27 -8.55 -1.45
N ASN A 11 6.73 -9.66 -0.89
CA ASN A 11 7.49 -10.87 -0.57
C ASN A 11 7.67 -11.78 -1.80
N SER A 12 6.75 -11.70 -2.78
CA SER A 12 6.73 -12.61 -3.92
C SER A 12 7.18 -11.97 -5.24
N ALA A 13 7.19 -10.62 -5.33
CA ALA A 13 7.44 -9.91 -6.58
C ALA A 13 8.29 -8.64 -6.41
N PRO A 14 9.00 -8.25 -7.48
CA PRO A 14 9.59 -6.93 -7.56
C PRO A 14 8.54 -5.82 -7.49
N VAL A 15 8.91 -4.67 -6.92
CA VAL A 15 8.00 -3.52 -6.76
C VAL A 15 7.42 -3.05 -8.10
N SER A 16 8.22 -3.05 -9.17
CA SER A 16 7.74 -2.66 -10.51
C SER A 16 6.59 -3.52 -11.00
N LEU A 17 6.67 -4.84 -10.81
CA LEU A 17 5.60 -5.75 -11.20
C LEU A 17 4.35 -5.56 -10.34
N LEU A 18 4.54 -5.37 -9.03
CA LEU A 18 3.43 -5.09 -8.11
C LEU A 18 2.71 -3.76 -8.48
N GLU A 19 3.46 -2.74 -8.89
CA GLU A 19 2.90 -1.47 -9.38
C GLU A 19 2.10 -1.65 -10.68
N GLU A 20 2.60 -2.44 -11.64
CA GLU A 20 1.89 -2.75 -12.88
C GLU A 20 0.56 -3.46 -12.61
N VAL A 21 0.57 -4.50 -11.76
CA VAL A 21 -0.64 -5.23 -11.38
C VAL A 21 -1.61 -4.32 -10.61
N SER A 22 -1.12 -3.53 -9.66
CA SER A 22 -1.95 -2.59 -8.90
C SER A 22 -2.63 -1.57 -9.81
N SER A 23 -1.89 -1.01 -10.78
CA SER A 23 -2.41 -0.02 -11.73
C SER A 23 -3.49 -0.61 -12.64
N GLY A 24 -3.29 -1.84 -13.11
CA GLY A 24 -4.25 -2.56 -13.92
C GLY A 24 -5.55 -2.85 -13.15
N ILE A 25 -5.43 -3.29 -11.91
CA ILE A 25 -6.59 -3.57 -11.06
C ILE A 25 -7.35 -2.30 -10.67
N ALA A 26 -6.65 -1.19 -10.42
CA ALA A 26 -7.27 0.09 -10.09
C ALA A 26 -8.08 0.72 -11.25
N SER A 27 -7.92 0.26 -12.47
CA SER A 27 -8.52 0.85 -13.67
C SER A 27 -10.04 0.66 -13.81
N GLY A 28 -10.68 -0.19 -12.97
CA GLY A 28 -12.13 -0.39 -12.99
C GLY A 28 -12.64 -1.52 -12.09
N PRO A 29 -13.96 -1.75 -12.05
CA PRO A 29 -14.59 -2.73 -11.18
C PRO A 29 -14.21 -4.17 -11.61
N VAL A 30 -13.33 -4.79 -10.84
CA VAL A 30 -12.81 -6.15 -11.07
C VAL A 30 -13.81 -7.21 -10.62
N THR A 31 -14.57 -6.92 -9.58
CA THR A 31 -15.51 -7.86 -8.96
C THR A 31 -16.61 -8.30 -9.92
N ASP A 32 -17.12 -7.39 -10.73
CA ASP A 32 -18.19 -7.70 -11.70
C ASP A 32 -17.70 -8.55 -12.88
N GLU A 33 -16.45 -8.36 -13.29
CA GLU A 33 -15.84 -9.17 -14.35
C GLU A 33 -15.58 -10.63 -13.94
N LEU A 34 -15.25 -10.83 -12.65
CA LEU A 34 -15.01 -12.16 -12.08
C LEU A 34 -16.30 -12.95 -11.83
N ARG A 35 -17.40 -12.25 -11.51
CA ARG A 35 -18.70 -12.89 -11.25
C ARG A 35 -19.28 -13.46 -12.54
N SER A 36 -18.77 -14.59 -12.93
CA SER A 36 -19.23 -15.41 -14.04
C SER A 36 -19.43 -16.83 -13.52
N GLY A 37 -20.31 -17.63 -14.05
CA GLY A 37 -20.74 -18.95 -13.61
C GLY A 37 -19.83 -19.80 -12.70
N VAL A 38 -18.51 -19.58 -12.72
CA VAL A 38 -17.51 -20.26 -11.90
C VAL A 38 -17.26 -19.53 -10.57
N VAL A 39 -17.21 -18.20 -10.57
CA VAL A 39 -16.96 -17.34 -9.40
C VAL A 39 -18.28 -16.72 -8.95
N ARG A 40 -18.68 -17.03 -7.72
CA ARG A 40 -19.95 -16.53 -7.14
C ARG A 40 -19.76 -15.20 -6.43
N GLU A 41 -18.66 -15.07 -5.72
CA GLU A 41 -18.32 -13.87 -4.95
C GLU A 41 -16.87 -13.49 -5.23
N ALA A 42 -16.57 -12.20 -5.28
CA ALA A 42 -15.23 -11.70 -5.46
C ALA A 42 -14.98 -10.43 -4.62
N LEU A 43 -13.79 -10.31 -4.07
CA LEU A 43 -13.31 -9.13 -3.34
C LEU A 43 -11.82 -8.93 -3.60
N VAL A 44 -11.42 -7.70 -3.83
CA VAL A 44 -10.02 -7.34 -4.05
C VAL A 44 -9.47 -6.57 -2.86
N VAL A 45 -8.38 -7.05 -2.30
CA VAL A 45 -7.56 -6.32 -1.33
C VAL A 45 -6.38 -5.73 -2.07
N MET A 46 -6.32 -4.40 -2.11
CA MET A 46 -5.22 -3.68 -2.74
C MET A 46 -4.61 -2.69 -1.74
N THR A 47 -3.31 -2.83 -1.53
CA THR A 47 -2.51 -1.95 -0.66
C THR A 47 -1.24 -1.53 -1.41
N CYS A 48 -0.36 -0.76 -0.76
CA CYS A 48 0.96 -0.44 -1.34
C CYS A 48 1.87 -1.68 -1.50
N ASN A 49 1.61 -2.77 -0.74
CA ASN A 49 2.50 -3.92 -0.63
C ASN A 49 1.89 -5.23 -1.12
N ARG A 50 0.63 -5.25 -1.54
CA ARG A 50 -0.06 -6.44 -2.06
C ARG A 50 -1.28 -6.12 -2.91
N VAL A 51 -1.55 -7.01 -3.84
CA VAL A 51 -2.81 -7.15 -4.54
C VAL A 51 -3.27 -8.59 -4.36
N GLU A 52 -4.43 -8.79 -3.78
CA GLU A 52 -5.01 -10.11 -3.52
C GLU A 52 -6.46 -10.14 -3.98
N VAL A 53 -6.83 -11.17 -4.69
CA VAL A 53 -8.19 -11.43 -5.13
C VAL A 53 -8.73 -12.62 -4.38
N TYR A 54 -9.78 -12.38 -3.59
CA TYR A 54 -10.51 -13.39 -2.83
C TYR A 54 -11.76 -13.75 -3.60
N VAL A 55 -11.99 -15.03 -3.84
CA VAL A 55 -13.19 -15.51 -4.54
C VAL A 55 -13.83 -16.69 -3.81
N ASP A 56 -15.17 -16.77 -3.86
CA ASP A 56 -15.90 -17.99 -3.57
C ASP A 56 -16.15 -18.73 -4.89
N THR A 57 -15.64 -19.97 -4.97
CA THR A 57 -15.77 -20.85 -6.14
C THR A 57 -15.98 -22.28 -5.70
N GLU A 58 -16.57 -23.11 -6.56
CA GLU A 58 -16.73 -24.55 -6.25
C GLU A 58 -15.47 -25.32 -6.57
N ASP A 59 -14.86 -25.01 -7.70
CA ASP A 59 -13.73 -25.73 -8.23
C ASP A 59 -12.45 -24.89 -8.21
N PHE A 60 -11.36 -25.51 -7.80
CA PHE A 60 -10.06 -24.85 -7.65
C PHE A 60 -9.52 -24.34 -8.99
N HIS A 61 -9.38 -25.22 -10.00
CA HIS A 61 -8.71 -24.85 -11.25
C HIS A 61 -9.49 -23.79 -12.05
N PRO A 62 -10.81 -23.94 -12.30
CA PRO A 62 -11.56 -22.91 -13.00
C PRO A 62 -11.55 -21.56 -12.26
N GLY A 63 -11.59 -21.57 -10.91
CA GLY A 63 -11.48 -20.34 -10.12
C GLY A 63 -10.11 -19.70 -10.23
N LEU A 64 -9.04 -20.50 -10.18
CA LEU A 64 -7.67 -20.03 -10.37
C LEU A 64 -7.46 -19.43 -11.75
N ASP A 65 -7.90 -20.12 -12.80
CA ASP A 65 -7.78 -19.65 -14.19
C ASP A 65 -8.52 -18.32 -14.38
N ALA A 66 -9.75 -18.21 -13.86
CA ALA A 66 -10.53 -16.97 -13.96
C ALA A 66 -9.81 -15.76 -13.32
N VAL A 67 -9.21 -15.96 -12.14
CA VAL A 67 -8.51 -14.88 -11.44
C VAL A 67 -7.17 -14.55 -12.11
N THR A 68 -6.39 -15.54 -12.50
CA THR A 68 -5.07 -15.33 -13.11
C THR A 68 -5.19 -14.69 -14.50
N ASP A 69 -6.18 -15.09 -15.29
CA ASP A 69 -6.49 -14.47 -16.58
C ASP A 69 -6.92 -13.01 -16.42
N LEU A 70 -7.74 -12.72 -15.43
CA LEU A 70 -8.13 -11.35 -15.14
C LEU A 70 -6.91 -10.49 -14.76
N LEU A 71 -6.07 -10.98 -13.82
CA LEU A 71 -4.87 -10.25 -13.39
C LEU A 71 -3.94 -9.99 -14.58
N SER A 72 -3.73 -10.99 -15.45
CA SER A 72 -2.90 -10.85 -16.66
C SER A 72 -3.46 -9.83 -17.64
N ARG A 73 -4.75 -9.94 -17.99
CA ARG A 73 -5.41 -9.00 -18.91
C ARG A 73 -5.39 -7.56 -18.40
N ARG A 74 -5.70 -7.36 -17.11
CA ARG A 74 -5.80 -6.04 -16.51
C ARG A 74 -4.43 -5.36 -16.32
N SER A 75 -3.41 -6.12 -15.94
CA SER A 75 -2.06 -5.59 -15.77
C SER A 75 -1.30 -5.44 -17.07
N GLY A 76 -1.70 -6.16 -18.13
CA GLY A 76 -0.93 -6.30 -19.37
C GLY A 76 0.31 -7.18 -19.23
N VAL A 77 0.52 -7.80 -18.07
CA VAL A 77 1.66 -8.70 -17.81
C VAL A 77 1.31 -10.10 -18.33
N PRO A 78 2.16 -10.72 -19.16
CA PRO A 78 1.92 -12.07 -19.65
C PRO A 78 1.77 -13.06 -18.48
N LEU A 79 0.80 -13.99 -18.59
CA LEU A 79 0.52 -14.97 -17.53
C LEU A 79 1.74 -15.79 -17.14
N ALA A 80 2.59 -16.16 -18.12
CA ALA A 80 3.82 -16.91 -17.87
C ALA A 80 4.85 -16.16 -17.00
N GLU A 81 4.83 -14.84 -17.02
CA GLU A 81 5.66 -14.01 -16.13
C GLU A 81 4.98 -13.82 -14.78
N LEU A 82 3.70 -13.47 -14.79
CA LEU A 82 2.91 -13.22 -13.59
C LEU A 82 2.87 -14.44 -12.67
N SER A 83 2.71 -15.66 -13.23
CA SER A 83 2.61 -16.91 -12.46
C SER A 83 3.85 -17.25 -11.64
N LYS A 84 5.01 -16.73 -11.99
CA LYS A 84 6.26 -16.91 -11.18
C LYS A 84 6.23 -16.16 -9.85
N HIS A 85 5.32 -15.19 -9.73
CA HIS A 85 5.23 -14.26 -8.61
C HIS A 85 3.92 -14.36 -7.85
N LEU A 86 2.93 -15.08 -8.40
CA LEU A 86 1.67 -15.31 -7.71
C LEU A 86 1.81 -16.35 -6.62
N TYR A 87 1.14 -16.11 -5.50
CA TYR A 87 0.85 -17.13 -4.51
C TYR A 87 -0.65 -17.46 -4.52
N VAL A 88 -0.95 -18.68 -4.15
CA VAL A 88 -2.31 -19.21 -4.17
C VAL A 88 -2.60 -19.90 -2.84
N HIS A 89 -3.73 -19.55 -2.22
CA HIS A 89 -4.22 -20.21 -1.02
C HIS A 89 -5.63 -20.72 -1.26
N TRP A 90 -5.90 -21.94 -0.82
CA TRP A 90 -7.19 -22.61 -0.98
C TRP A 90 -7.80 -22.98 0.35
N ASP A 91 -9.12 -22.78 0.48
CA ASP A 91 -9.95 -23.19 1.60
C ASP A 91 -9.36 -22.75 2.97
N LYS A 92 -8.97 -23.67 3.84
CA LYS A 92 -8.40 -23.36 5.16
C LYS A 92 -7.15 -22.48 5.09
N GLN A 93 -6.32 -22.66 4.07
CA GLN A 93 -5.13 -21.85 3.88
C GLN A 93 -5.49 -20.42 3.51
N ALA A 94 -6.55 -20.23 2.70
CA ALA A 94 -7.06 -18.89 2.36
C ALA A 94 -7.57 -18.14 3.61
N VAL A 95 -8.31 -18.85 4.47
CA VAL A 95 -8.79 -18.29 5.76
C VAL A 95 -7.62 -17.92 6.66
N LEU A 96 -6.66 -18.83 6.84
CA LEU A 96 -5.47 -18.59 7.66
C LEU A 96 -4.65 -17.40 7.12
N HIS A 97 -4.45 -17.33 5.81
CA HIS A 97 -3.75 -16.24 5.17
C HIS A 97 -4.43 -14.89 5.44
N LEU A 98 -5.75 -14.78 5.24
CA LEU A 98 -6.47 -13.53 5.54
C LEU A 98 -6.35 -13.12 7.01
N PHE A 99 -6.39 -14.07 7.95
CA PHE A 99 -6.22 -13.77 9.38
C PHE A 99 -4.80 -13.32 9.70
N THR A 100 -3.79 -13.91 9.06
CA THR A 100 -2.39 -13.48 9.15
C THR A 100 -2.20 -12.06 8.64
N VAL A 101 -2.80 -11.74 7.48
CA VAL A 101 -2.81 -10.39 6.91
C VAL A 101 -3.53 -9.41 7.84
N ALA A 102 -4.74 -9.75 8.31
CA ALA A 102 -5.53 -8.89 9.20
C ALA A 102 -4.85 -8.62 10.54
N SER A 103 -4.02 -9.55 10.99
CA SER A 103 -3.20 -9.41 12.21
C SER A 103 -1.91 -8.61 12.00
N GLY A 104 -1.62 -8.18 10.76
CA GLY A 104 -0.39 -7.45 10.42
C GLY A 104 0.88 -8.31 10.44
N LEU A 105 0.76 -9.64 10.54
CA LEU A 105 1.90 -10.56 10.59
C LEU A 105 2.60 -10.74 9.24
N ASP A 106 1.87 -10.50 8.14
CA ASP A 106 2.40 -10.54 6.77
C ASP A 106 2.59 -9.12 6.18
N SER A 107 2.65 -8.11 7.01
CA SER A 107 2.96 -6.74 6.61
C SER A 107 4.47 -6.53 6.51
N MET A 108 4.92 -5.57 5.67
CA MET A 108 6.34 -5.20 5.56
C MET A 108 6.92 -4.79 6.91
N VAL A 109 6.11 -4.13 7.73
CA VAL A 109 6.39 -3.90 9.15
C VAL A 109 5.38 -4.70 9.95
N VAL A 110 5.87 -5.76 10.59
CA VAL A 110 5.02 -6.67 11.39
C VAL A 110 4.28 -5.88 12.46
N GLY A 111 2.96 -6.07 12.55
CA GLY A 111 2.10 -5.37 13.50
C GLY A 111 1.63 -3.99 13.05
N GLU A 112 1.75 -3.64 11.76
CA GLU A 112 1.21 -2.38 11.24
C GLU A 112 -0.31 -2.34 11.34
N SER A 113 -0.85 -1.47 12.22
CA SER A 113 -2.30 -1.34 12.45
C SER A 113 -3.09 -0.80 11.25
N GLN A 114 -2.43 -0.22 10.24
CA GLN A 114 -3.08 0.33 9.05
C GLN A 114 -3.77 -0.73 8.19
N ILE A 115 -3.31 -2.00 8.26
CA ILE A 115 -3.87 -3.09 7.47
C ILE A 115 -5.37 -3.31 7.76
N LEU A 116 -5.81 -3.16 9.00
CA LEU A 116 -7.23 -3.28 9.36
C LEU A 116 -8.09 -2.21 8.67
N GLY A 117 -7.57 -0.99 8.57
CA GLY A 117 -8.23 0.09 7.84
C GLY A 117 -8.30 -0.17 6.34
N GLN A 118 -7.25 -0.77 5.77
CA GLN A 118 -7.20 -1.14 4.35
C GLN A 118 -8.16 -2.28 4.03
N LEU A 119 -8.20 -3.35 4.84
CA LEU A 119 -9.14 -4.45 4.70
C LEU A 119 -10.60 -3.98 4.83
N ARG A 120 -10.90 -3.07 5.79
CA ARG A 120 -12.24 -2.50 5.94
C ARG A 120 -12.65 -1.72 4.71
N ARG A 121 -11.75 -0.92 4.11
CA ARG A 121 -12.01 -0.19 2.87
C ARG A 121 -12.25 -1.13 1.69
N ALA A 122 -11.39 -2.14 1.51
CA ALA A 122 -11.53 -3.15 0.47
C ALA A 122 -12.90 -3.85 0.56
N TYR A 123 -13.27 -4.29 1.75
CA TYR A 123 -14.58 -4.89 2.01
C TYR A 123 -15.74 -3.94 1.70
N SER A 124 -15.65 -2.68 2.13
CA SER A 124 -16.68 -1.67 1.85
C SER A 124 -16.81 -1.37 0.35
N GLN A 125 -15.70 -1.37 -0.39
CA GLN A 125 -15.68 -1.12 -1.83
C GLN A 125 -16.21 -2.29 -2.65
N ALA A 126 -16.09 -3.52 -2.15
CA ALA A 126 -16.62 -4.71 -2.83
C ALA A 126 -18.15 -4.69 -2.97
N GLY A 127 -18.86 -4.00 -2.06
CA GLY A 127 -20.32 -3.84 -2.13
C GLY A 127 -21.02 -5.20 -2.31
N GLN A 128 -21.80 -5.34 -3.40
CA GLN A 128 -22.51 -6.57 -3.73
C GLN A 128 -21.57 -7.68 -4.28
N GLY A 129 -20.31 -7.40 -4.54
CA GLY A 129 -19.31 -8.41 -4.93
C GLY A 129 -18.98 -9.38 -3.79
N ALA A 130 -19.02 -8.89 -2.56
CA ALA A 130 -18.87 -9.71 -1.36
C ALA A 130 -20.25 -10.26 -0.94
N GLY A 131 -20.58 -11.45 -1.37
CA GLY A 131 -21.76 -12.17 -0.90
C GLY A 131 -21.56 -12.72 0.52
N ARG A 132 -22.37 -13.70 0.90
CA ARG A 132 -22.40 -14.22 2.28
C ARG A 132 -21.05 -14.80 2.74
N VAL A 133 -20.37 -15.55 1.88
CA VAL A 133 -19.13 -16.26 2.25
C VAL A 133 -18.02 -15.29 2.54
N LEU A 134 -17.74 -14.37 1.61
CA LEU A 134 -16.69 -13.36 1.79
C LEU A 134 -17.07 -12.34 2.86
N HIS A 135 -18.37 -12.04 3.03
CA HIS A 135 -18.84 -11.20 4.13
C HIS A 135 -18.47 -11.80 5.49
N GLU A 136 -18.88 -13.05 5.76
CA GLU A 136 -18.58 -13.74 7.02
C GLU A 136 -17.09 -13.86 7.27
N LEU A 137 -16.31 -14.16 6.22
CA LEU A 137 -14.87 -14.29 6.29
C LEU A 137 -14.19 -12.97 6.66
N PHE A 138 -14.49 -11.88 5.92
CA PHE A 138 -13.87 -10.57 6.17
C PHE A 138 -14.30 -9.96 7.49
N GLN A 139 -15.56 -10.09 7.89
CA GLN A 139 -16.03 -9.66 9.21
C GLN A 139 -15.29 -10.39 10.34
N THR A 140 -15.07 -11.70 10.17
CA THR A 140 -14.32 -12.49 11.15
C THR A 140 -12.84 -12.08 11.17
N ALA A 141 -12.21 -11.88 10.00
CA ALA A 141 -10.83 -11.43 9.90
C ALA A 141 -10.62 -10.07 10.59
N LEU A 142 -11.53 -9.12 10.38
CA LEU A 142 -11.48 -7.81 11.05
C LEU A 142 -11.62 -7.92 12.57
N ARG A 143 -12.46 -8.85 13.09
CA ARG A 143 -12.56 -9.11 14.52
C ARG A 143 -11.29 -9.75 15.08
N VAL A 144 -10.75 -10.76 14.39
CA VAL A 144 -9.49 -11.42 14.77
C VAL A 144 -8.35 -10.42 14.79
N GLY A 145 -8.16 -9.65 13.72
CA GLY A 145 -7.12 -8.64 13.66
C GLY A 145 -7.24 -7.61 14.80
N LYS A 146 -8.46 -7.10 15.05
CA LYS A 146 -8.69 -6.18 16.17
C LYS A 146 -8.31 -6.80 17.52
N ARG A 147 -8.66 -8.08 17.75
CA ARG A 147 -8.30 -8.79 18.99
C ARG A 147 -6.79 -8.96 19.11
N VAL A 148 -6.10 -9.36 18.05
CA VAL A 148 -4.64 -9.49 18.04
C VAL A 148 -3.98 -8.18 18.43
N HIS A 149 -4.40 -7.05 17.85
CA HIS A 149 -3.86 -5.72 18.18
C HIS A 149 -4.19 -5.29 19.62
N SER A 150 -5.36 -5.65 20.16
CA SER A 150 -5.75 -5.23 21.51
C SER A 150 -5.31 -6.17 22.64
N GLU A 151 -5.11 -7.46 22.33
CA GLU A 151 -4.82 -8.51 23.34
C GLU A 151 -3.34 -8.93 23.34
N THR A 152 -2.56 -8.50 22.35
CA THR A 152 -1.12 -8.79 22.26
C THR A 152 -0.30 -7.51 22.19
N GLY A 153 0.98 -7.57 22.47
CA GLY A 153 1.89 -6.42 22.33
C GLY A 153 2.33 -6.13 20.89
N ILE A 154 1.62 -6.64 19.87
CA ILE A 154 2.04 -6.52 18.47
C ILE A 154 2.14 -5.06 18.01
N ASP A 155 1.26 -4.19 18.49
CA ASP A 155 1.32 -2.74 18.20
C ASP A 155 2.57 -2.07 18.75
N ALA A 156 3.08 -2.53 19.89
CA ALA A 156 4.31 -2.03 20.46
C ALA A 156 5.55 -2.54 19.71
N ALA A 157 5.46 -3.72 19.10
CA ALA A 157 6.49 -4.27 18.22
C ALA A 157 6.40 -3.69 16.79
N GLY A 158 5.20 -3.26 16.37
CA GLY A 158 4.89 -2.72 15.05
C GLY A 158 5.21 -1.23 14.96
N GLN A 159 6.46 -0.88 14.72
CA GLN A 159 6.74 0.46 14.19
C GLN A 159 6.04 0.60 12.84
N SER A 160 5.38 1.72 12.59
CA SER A 160 4.80 1.97 11.27
C SER A 160 5.93 2.05 10.23
N LEU A 161 5.64 1.71 8.97
CA LEU A 161 6.60 1.86 7.87
C LEU A 161 7.18 3.29 7.82
N VAL A 162 6.38 4.28 8.20
CA VAL A 162 6.80 5.67 8.34
C VAL A 162 7.87 5.81 9.42
N SER A 163 7.66 5.23 10.61
CA SER A 163 8.64 5.32 11.71
C SER A 163 9.95 4.66 11.33
N VAL A 164 9.92 3.47 10.73
CA VAL A 164 11.12 2.78 10.24
C VAL A 164 11.88 3.62 9.21
N GLY A 165 11.13 4.21 8.24
CA GLY A 165 11.73 5.09 7.24
C GLY A 165 12.37 6.35 7.84
N LEU A 166 11.71 6.98 8.81
CA LEU A 166 12.23 8.17 9.48
C LEU A 166 13.42 7.85 10.42
N ASP A 167 13.42 6.70 11.08
CA ASP A 167 14.56 6.23 11.85
C ASP A 167 15.79 6.01 10.95
N GLN A 168 15.57 5.43 9.77
CA GLN A 168 16.65 5.27 8.78
C GLN A 168 17.16 6.64 8.28
N ALA A 169 16.27 7.60 8.02
CA ALA A 169 16.66 8.96 7.67
C ALA A 169 17.48 9.63 8.79
N THR A 170 17.05 9.46 10.04
CA THR A 170 17.77 9.99 11.21
C THR A 170 19.16 9.38 11.34
N ARG A 171 19.33 8.08 11.07
CA ARG A 171 20.66 7.43 11.05
C ARG A 171 21.59 8.02 10.01
N VAL A 172 21.07 8.39 8.84
CA VAL A 172 21.88 8.96 7.73
C VAL A 172 22.18 10.44 7.95
N LEU A 173 21.19 11.21 8.45
CA LEU A 173 21.27 12.67 8.54
C LEU A 173 21.68 13.19 9.93
N GLY A 174 21.77 12.32 10.93
CA GLY A 174 22.02 12.64 12.32
C GLY A 174 20.80 13.18 13.06
N SER A 175 19.99 14.03 12.43
CA SER A 175 18.75 14.60 13.01
C SER A 175 17.81 15.04 11.92
N LEU A 176 16.51 14.94 12.19
CA LEU A 176 15.45 15.51 11.33
C LEU A 176 15.05 16.91 11.79
N ALA A 177 15.40 17.31 13.02
CA ALA A 177 15.11 18.63 13.53
C ALA A 177 15.79 19.71 12.68
N GLY A 178 15.05 20.76 12.32
CA GLY A 178 15.52 21.85 11.49
C GLY A 178 15.66 21.53 9.99
N ARG A 179 15.27 20.35 9.52
CA ARG A 179 15.33 19.96 8.10
C ARG A 179 14.10 20.41 7.33
N SER A 180 14.29 20.64 6.04
CA SER A 180 13.22 20.88 5.06
C SER A 180 12.74 19.55 4.50
N VAL A 181 11.42 19.31 4.53
CA VAL A 181 10.84 18.02 4.15
C VAL A 181 9.80 18.19 3.04
N LEU A 182 9.87 17.33 2.05
CA LEU A 182 8.84 17.16 1.03
C LEU A 182 8.07 15.86 1.27
N VAL A 183 6.75 15.95 1.43
CA VAL A 183 5.83 14.81 1.46
C VAL A 183 5.10 14.73 0.13
N VAL A 184 5.30 13.65 -0.61
CA VAL A 184 4.62 13.39 -1.89
C VAL A 184 3.46 12.43 -1.66
N GLY A 185 2.25 12.94 -1.78
CA GLY A 185 0.99 12.23 -1.52
C GLY A 185 0.30 12.68 -0.22
N ALA A 186 -0.97 13.05 -0.34
CA ALA A 186 -1.83 13.52 0.77
C ALA A 186 -2.80 12.42 1.26
N GLY A 187 -2.43 11.16 1.15
CA GLY A 187 -3.16 10.02 1.70
C GLY A 187 -2.87 9.80 3.18
N SER A 188 -3.39 8.70 3.75
CA SER A 188 -3.20 8.34 5.18
C SER A 188 -1.73 8.20 5.58
N MET A 189 -0.89 7.61 4.71
CA MET A 189 0.55 7.48 4.95
C MET A 189 1.26 8.84 4.91
N GLY A 190 0.91 9.71 3.96
CA GLY A 190 1.45 11.07 3.89
C GLY A 190 1.08 11.90 5.12
N ALA A 191 -0.16 11.79 5.58
CA ALA A 191 -0.62 12.45 6.80
C ALA A 191 0.13 11.93 8.05
N LEU A 192 0.33 10.62 8.17
CA LEU A 192 1.10 10.02 9.26
C LEU A 192 2.56 10.47 9.23
N ALA A 193 3.19 10.43 8.05
CA ALA A 193 4.56 10.89 7.87
C ALA A 193 4.72 12.37 8.23
N GLY A 194 3.85 13.23 7.70
CA GLY A 194 3.86 14.66 8.01
C GLY A 194 3.69 14.95 9.52
N THR A 195 2.74 14.28 10.17
CA THR A 195 2.51 14.44 11.62
C THR A 195 3.73 13.98 12.43
N THR A 196 4.35 12.85 12.03
CA THR A 196 5.54 12.34 12.73
C THR A 196 6.74 13.26 12.53
N LEU A 197 6.94 13.77 11.32
CA LEU A 197 7.99 14.75 11.01
C LEU A 197 7.81 16.08 11.75
N ARG A 198 6.56 16.56 11.86
CA ARG A 198 6.26 17.76 12.65
C ARG A 198 6.66 17.60 14.11
N ARG A 199 6.33 16.42 14.70
CA ARG A 199 6.75 16.09 16.07
C ARG A 199 8.27 15.96 16.21
N ALA A 200 8.98 15.55 15.16
CA ALA A 200 10.44 15.49 15.13
C ALA A 200 11.11 16.87 14.98
N GLY A 201 10.34 17.96 14.89
CA GLY A 201 10.85 19.34 14.87
C GLY A 201 11.46 19.76 13.55
N VAL A 202 10.98 19.24 12.41
CA VAL A 202 11.43 19.72 11.08
C VAL A 202 11.11 21.19 10.88
N ALA A 203 11.96 21.93 10.13
CA ALA A 203 11.81 23.37 9.92
C ALA A 203 10.64 23.70 8.98
N SER A 204 10.47 22.91 7.93
CA SER A 204 9.41 23.14 6.94
C SER A 204 8.88 21.83 6.38
N ILE A 205 7.58 21.82 6.05
CA ILE A 205 6.93 20.69 5.38
C ILE A 205 6.25 21.24 4.11
N VAL A 206 6.60 20.65 2.97
CA VAL A 206 5.90 20.85 1.71
C VAL A 206 5.14 19.58 1.37
N VAL A 207 3.87 19.71 0.97
CA VAL A 207 3.05 18.56 0.56
C VAL A 207 2.76 18.68 -0.93
N ALA A 208 3.33 17.80 -1.73
CA ALA A 208 3.02 17.68 -3.15
C ALA A 208 1.95 16.63 -3.38
N ASN A 209 0.86 16.98 -4.08
CA ASN A 209 -0.21 16.03 -4.37
C ASN A 209 -0.85 16.29 -5.73
N ARG A 210 -1.35 15.20 -6.40
CA ARG A 210 -2.04 15.31 -7.69
C ARG A 210 -3.30 16.17 -7.61
N THR A 211 -4.07 16.04 -6.53
CA THR A 211 -5.24 16.87 -6.26
C THR A 211 -4.82 18.00 -5.34
N ALA A 212 -4.73 19.22 -5.87
CA ALA A 212 -4.24 20.40 -5.14
C ALA A 212 -4.98 20.60 -3.80
N ALA A 213 -6.32 20.55 -3.79
CA ALA A 213 -7.12 20.74 -2.58
C ALA A 213 -6.82 19.71 -1.46
N ASN A 214 -6.44 18.47 -1.80
CA ASN A 214 -6.04 17.47 -0.81
C ASN A 214 -4.64 17.75 -0.26
N GLY A 215 -3.72 18.18 -1.13
CA GLY A 215 -2.36 18.62 -0.75
C GLY A 215 -2.40 19.80 0.21
N GLU A 216 -3.15 20.83 -0.15
CA GLU A 216 -3.29 22.05 0.64
C GLU A 216 -3.93 21.79 2.02
N ARG A 217 -5.00 20.97 2.06
CA ARG A 217 -5.64 20.61 3.33
C ARG A 217 -4.70 19.90 4.28
N LEU A 218 -3.91 18.94 3.77
CA LEU A 218 -2.92 18.27 4.59
C LEU A 218 -1.80 19.23 5.01
N ALA A 219 -1.29 20.03 4.08
CA ALA A 219 -0.24 21.01 4.36
C ALA A 219 -0.65 21.99 5.46
N THR A 220 -1.87 22.55 5.39
CA THR A 220 -2.43 23.43 6.41
C THR A 220 -2.49 22.75 7.78
N SER A 221 -2.88 21.47 7.85
CA SER A 221 -2.92 20.72 9.12
C SER A 221 -1.53 20.46 9.73
N LEU A 222 -0.49 20.65 8.94
CA LEU A 222 0.91 20.44 9.32
C LEU A 222 1.71 21.75 9.45
N ASP A 223 1.05 22.90 9.42
CA ASP A 223 1.67 24.25 9.30
C ASP A 223 2.69 24.30 8.16
N GLY A 224 2.36 23.69 7.03
CA GLY A 224 3.21 23.57 5.85
C GLY A 224 2.60 24.24 4.62
N ARG A 225 3.18 23.97 3.46
CA ARG A 225 2.77 24.50 2.16
C ARG A 225 2.36 23.40 1.20
N GLY A 226 1.20 23.51 0.54
CA GLY A 226 0.74 22.61 -0.51
C GLY A 226 1.26 23.04 -1.89
N VAL A 227 1.61 22.06 -2.74
CA VAL A 227 2.02 22.31 -4.13
C VAL A 227 1.43 21.24 -5.07
N GLY A 228 1.34 21.57 -6.35
CA GLY A 228 1.02 20.63 -7.41
C GLY A 228 2.22 19.74 -7.77
N LEU A 229 1.96 18.68 -8.57
CA LEU A 229 3.04 17.81 -9.05
C LEU A 229 3.92 18.45 -10.13
N ASP A 230 3.50 19.57 -10.69
CA ASP A 230 4.28 20.41 -11.60
C ASP A 230 5.52 21.02 -10.93
N ALA A 231 5.40 21.39 -9.65
CA ALA A 231 6.51 21.91 -8.85
C ALA A 231 7.44 20.83 -8.27
N LEU A 232 7.13 19.52 -8.48
CA LEU A 232 7.78 18.40 -7.80
C LEU A 232 9.32 18.40 -7.95
N ALA A 233 9.83 18.71 -9.15
CA ALA A 233 11.28 18.68 -9.41
C ALA A 233 12.03 19.76 -8.62
N GLU A 234 11.47 20.94 -8.52
CA GLU A 234 12.02 22.06 -7.75
C GLU A 234 12.00 21.75 -6.26
N GLU A 235 10.87 21.24 -5.75
CA GLU A 235 10.69 20.90 -4.34
C GLU A 235 11.59 19.73 -3.90
N ILE A 236 11.84 18.74 -4.78
CA ILE A 236 12.81 17.67 -4.52
C ILE A 236 14.23 18.23 -4.39
N ALA A 237 14.59 19.21 -5.24
CA ALA A 237 15.90 19.83 -5.18
C ALA A 237 16.12 20.68 -3.91
N ALA A 238 15.05 21.26 -3.37
CA ALA A 238 15.07 22.11 -2.18
C ALA A 238 14.99 21.32 -0.85
N ALA A 239 14.44 20.09 -0.87
CA ALA A 239 14.22 19.30 0.34
C ALA A 239 15.48 18.56 0.81
N ASP A 240 15.69 18.51 2.13
CA ASP A 240 16.68 17.64 2.78
C ASP A 240 16.18 16.20 2.84
N VAL A 241 14.86 16.01 2.96
CA VAL A 241 14.19 14.70 3.09
C VAL A 241 12.97 14.67 2.17
N VAL A 242 12.82 13.59 1.42
CA VAL A 242 11.63 13.33 0.61
C VAL A 242 10.95 12.06 1.11
N VAL A 243 9.68 12.17 1.49
CA VAL A 243 8.83 11.03 1.84
C VAL A 243 7.77 10.87 0.77
N ALA A 244 7.86 9.80 0.00
CA ALA A 244 6.90 9.49 -1.03
C ALA A 244 5.92 8.41 -0.55
N SER A 245 4.62 8.75 -0.54
CA SER A 245 3.53 7.88 -0.04
C SER A 245 2.34 7.83 -1.00
N THR A 246 2.61 7.84 -2.30
CA THR A 246 1.55 7.74 -3.31
C THR A 246 1.41 6.28 -3.75
N GLY A 247 0.17 5.79 -3.84
CA GLY A 247 -0.13 4.44 -4.31
C GLY A 247 0.11 4.21 -5.82
N ALA A 248 0.65 5.21 -6.52
CA ALA A 248 0.95 5.17 -7.95
C ALA A 248 2.14 6.10 -8.25
N ILE A 249 3.35 5.70 -7.85
CA ILE A 249 4.57 6.41 -8.21
C ILE A 249 5.46 5.51 -9.09
N GLY A 250 4.95 4.98 -10.17
CA GLY A 250 5.83 4.40 -11.16
C GLY A 250 6.56 5.49 -11.97
N PRO A 251 5.99 6.02 -13.04
CA PRO A 251 6.72 6.85 -14.00
C PRO A 251 7.07 8.26 -13.52
N ALA A 252 6.20 8.90 -12.75
CA ALA A 252 6.30 10.34 -12.50
C ALA A 252 7.55 10.78 -11.69
N LEU A 253 8.06 9.94 -10.79
CA LEU A 253 9.30 10.23 -10.06
C LEU A 253 10.56 9.74 -10.79
N ARG A 254 10.45 8.65 -11.58
CA ARG A 254 11.60 8.12 -12.34
C ARG A 254 12.01 9.06 -13.46
N ASP A 255 11.04 9.59 -14.22
CA ASP A 255 11.31 10.39 -15.41
C ASP A 255 11.73 11.85 -15.09
N ARG A 256 11.24 12.40 -13.96
CA ARG A 256 11.45 13.82 -13.64
C ARG A 256 12.58 14.09 -12.65
N ALA A 257 13.06 13.11 -11.90
CA ALA A 257 14.06 13.35 -10.85
C ALA A 257 15.28 12.41 -10.87
N GLY A 258 15.41 11.50 -11.84
CA GLY A 258 16.50 10.52 -11.88
C GLY A 258 16.53 9.60 -10.67
N PHE A 259 15.40 9.42 -10.00
CA PHE A 259 15.27 8.66 -8.76
C PHE A 259 15.08 7.18 -9.06
N ARG A 260 16.05 6.34 -8.69
CA ARG A 260 15.89 4.88 -8.69
C ARG A 260 15.20 4.47 -7.39
N SER A 261 13.92 4.14 -7.47
CA SER A 261 13.07 3.80 -6.32
C SER A 261 13.34 2.37 -5.84
N ARG A 262 13.54 2.22 -4.52
CA ARG A 262 13.14 1.03 -3.76
C ARG A 262 12.21 1.52 -2.65
N SER A 263 11.08 0.85 -2.50
CA SER A 263 10.00 0.99 -1.51
C SER A 263 10.17 2.07 -0.45
N ALA A 264 9.23 3.05 -0.37
CA ALA A 264 9.22 4.16 0.58
C ALA A 264 10.63 4.81 0.72
N ALA A 265 11.07 5.47 -0.34
CA ALA A 265 12.37 6.11 -0.32
C ALA A 265 12.34 7.34 0.58
N VAL A 266 12.88 7.19 1.77
CA VAL A 266 13.42 8.33 2.51
C VAL A 266 14.78 8.60 1.89
N ALA A 267 14.88 9.54 0.95
CA ALA A 267 16.13 9.94 0.37
C ALA A 267 16.58 11.26 1.00
N GLY A 268 17.64 11.20 1.80
CA GLY A 268 18.34 12.37 2.29
C GLY A 268 19.55 12.69 1.42
N ARG A 269 19.73 13.96 1.03
CA ARG A 269 21.02 14.46 0.49
C ARG A 269 21.87 14.93 1.68
N GLY A 270 22.94 14.21 1.98
CA GLY A 270 24.00 14.75 2.82
C GLY A 270 24.66 15.92 2.09
N ARG A 271 24.59 17.12 2.62
CA ARG A 271 25.52 18.18 2.25
C ARG A 271 26.87 17.80 2.83
N SER A 272 27.89 17.62 1.99
CA SER A 272 29.27 17.62 2.46
C SER A 272 29.52 18.92 3.22
N PRO A 273 30.13 18.92 4.40
CA PRO A 273 30.60 20.14 5.02
C PRO A 273 31.64 20.75 4.07
N ALA A 274 31.42 21.99 3.69
CA ALA A 274 32.42 22.79 3.00
C ALA A 274 33.64 22.93 3.92
N ALA A 275 34.80 22.61 3.37
CA ALA A 275 36.08 22.83 3.99
C ALA A 275 36.36 24.33 4.13
#